data_ac72092ad7bd1fea422db6661553c5b4
#
_entry.id   ac72092ad7bd1fea422db6661553c5b4
#
_cell.length_a   1.000
_cell.length_b   1.000
_cell.length_c   1.000
_cell.angle_alpha   90.00
_cell.angle_beta   90.00
_cell.angle_gamma   90.00
#
_symmetry.space_group_name_H-M   'P 1'
#
loop_
_entity.id
_entity.type
_entity.pdbx_description
1 polymer ?
#
loop_
_entity_poly.entity_id
_entity_poly.type
_entity_poly.pdbx_seq_one_letter_code
_entity_poly.pdbx_strand_id
1 'polypeptide(L)'
;MENTFKGSKNYVASPELMNAVNIAMALKKPLLIKGEPGTGKTMLAEAVAEALGKKLIIWSVKSTTKAQDGLYVYDTVQRLYDSQFGGEGVDDIEKYVKLGKLGEAFTADDQVILLIDEIDKADLEFPNDLLWELDRMEFYIPETKETVQARQRPIVIITSNAEKELPDAFLRRCVFHYIEFPEQEQIRELERVILLKVID
;
A
#
# COMPACT_ATOMS: atom_id res chain seq x y z
N MET A 1 -13.28 -18.45 -9.36
CA MET A 1 -14.18 -17.28 -9.28
C MET A 1 -13.30 -16.07 -9.59
N GLU A 2 -13.66 -15.29 -10.59
CA GLU A 2 -12.89 -14.08 -10.93
C GLU A 2 -12.93 -13.11 -9.75
N ASN A 3 -11.76 -12.82 -9.20
CA ASN A 3 -11.57 -11.78 -8.19
C ASN A 3 -11.78 -10.41 -8.85
N THR A 4 -13.03 -9.99 -9.01
CA THR A 4 -13.40 -8.72 -9.64
C THR A 4 -14.01 -7.81 -8.58
N PHE A 5 -13.47 -6.60 -8.46
CA PHE A 5 -14.04 -5.57 -7.59
C PHE A 5 -15.30 -4.98 -8.24
N LYS A 6 -16.41 -5.05 -7.55
CA LYS A 6 -17.73 -4.52 -7.98
C LYS A 6 -18.28 -3.46 -7.03
N GLY A 7 -17.38 -2.83 -6.24
CA GLY A 7 -17.77 -1.94 -5.15
C GLY A 7 -17.91 -2.67 -3.82
N SER A 8 -18.19 -1.93 -2.76
CA SER A 8 -18.51 -2.48 -1.44
C SER A 8 -19.77 -1.82 -0.87
N LYS A 9 -20.33 -2.40 0.20
CA LYS A 9 -21.52 -1.82 0.86
C LYS A 9 -21.25 -0.44 1.48
N ASN A 10 -20.00 -0.16 1.79
CA ASN A 10 -19.59 1.04 2.52
C ASN A 10 -18.86 2.07 1.64
N TYR A 11 -18.69 1.77 0.34
CA TYR A 11 -17.94 2.62 -0.58
C TYR A 11 -18.62 2.66 -1.94
N VAL A 12 -19.07 3.85 -2.34
CA VAL A 12 -19.66 4.07 -3.67
C VAL A 12 -18.52 4.34 -4.66
N ALA A 13 -18.24 3.36 -5.51
CA ALA A 13 -17.23 3.47 -6.56
C ALA A 13 -17.89 3.78 -7.90
N SER A 14 -17.33 4.75 -8.64
CA SER A 14 -17.76 4.98 -10.03
C SER A 14 -17.38 3.77 -10.92
N PRO A 15 -18.07 3.56 -12.04
CA PRO A 15 -17.71 2.51 -13.00
C PRO A 15 -16.25 2.61 -13.47
N GLU A 16 -15.76 3.83 -13.68
CA GLU A 16 -14.39 4.12 -14.10
C GLU A 16 -13.38 3.70 -13.03
N LEU A 17 -13.67 3.99 -11.75
CA LEU A 17 -12.83 3.59 -10.64
C LEU A 17 -12.81 2.06 -10.48
N MET A 18 -13.96 1.40 -10.56
CA MET A 18 -14.04 -0.07 -10.53
C MET A 18 -13.22 -0.70 -11.67
N ASN A 19 -13.31 -0.14 -12.87
CA ASN A 19 -12.53 -0.59 -14.01
C ASN A 19 -11.03 -0.39 -13.78
N ALA A 20 -10.59 0.76 -13.22
CA ALA A 20 -9.18 1.01 -12.92
C ALA A 20 -8.63 -0.01 -11.91
N VAL A 21 -9.38 -0.32 -10.84
CA VAL A 21 -9.03 -1.35 -9.87
C VAL A 21 -8.85 -2.71 -10.57
N ASN A 22 -9.82 -3.13 -11.36
CA ASN A 22 -9.82 -4.42 -12.03
C ASN A 22 -8.70 -4.54 -13.08
N ILE A 23 -8.42 -3.47 -13.82
CA ILE A 23 -7.31 -3.39 -14.78
C ILE A 23 -5.97 -3.52 -14.04
N ALA A 24 -5.78 -2.80 -12.92
CA ALA A 24 -4.56 -2.87 -12.13
C ALA A 24 -4.30 -4.31 -11.62
N MET A 25 -5.35 -4.97 -11.14
CA MET A 25 -5.29 -6.36 -10.69
C MET A 25 -4.95 -7.32 -11.83
N ALA A 26 -5.61 -7.18 -12.98
CA ALA A 26 -5.39 -8.03 -14.15
C ALA A 26 -3.98 -7.87 -14.72
N LEU A 27 -3.48 -6.64 -14.79
CA LEU A 27 -2.14 -6.32 -15.27
C LEU A 27 -1.04 -6.56 -14.22
N LYS A 28 -1.42 -6.86 -12.98
CA LYS A 28 -0.50 -6.99 -11.83
C LYS A 28 0.38 -5.75 -11.65
N LYS A 29 -0.19 -4.56 -11.86
CA LYS A 29 0.47 -3.26 -11.70
C LYS A 29 -0.08 -2.53 -10.48
N PRO A 30 0.72 -1.66 -9.84
CA PRO A 30 0.21 -0.77 -8.81
C PRO A 30 -0.91 0.13 -9.36
N LEU A 31 -1.95 0.35 -8.54
CA LEU A 31 -2.99 1.32 -8.83
C LEU A 31 -2.66 2.63 -8.12
N LEU A 32 -2.39 3.68 -8.87
CA LEU A 32 -2.15 5.02 -8.34
C LEU A 32 -3.45 5.84 -8.39
N ILE A 33 -3.95 6.20 -7.23
CA ILE A 33 -5.12 7.05 -7.05
C ILE A 33 -4.68 8.45 -6.67
N LYS A 34 -4.94 9.42 -7.51
CA LYS A 34 -4.79 10.85 -7.21
C LYS A 34 -6.14 11.50 -6.94
N GLY A 35 -6.13 12.56 -6.15
CA GLY A 35 -7.31 13.39 -5.85
C GLY A 35 -7.06 14.29 -4.66
N GLU A 36 -7.95 15.27 -4.47
CA GLU A 36 -7.88 16.15 -3.32
C GLU A 36 -8.04 15.41 -1.98
N PRO A 37 -7.54 15.97 -0.86
CA PRO A 37 -7.79 15.43 0.46
C PRO A 37 -9.29 15.25 0.72
N GLY A 38 -9.68 14.15 1.37
CA GLY A 38 -11.08 13.88 1.70
C GLY A 38 -11.92 13.24 0.59
N THR A 39 -11.35 12.89 -0.57
CA THR A 39 -12.06 12.22 -1.67
C THR A 39 -12.24 10.70 -1.48
N GLY A 40 -11.87 10.15 -0.34
CA GLY A 40 -12.08 8.72 -0.04
C GLY A 40 -11.02 7.77 -0.60
N LYS A 41 -9.81 8.26 -0.96
CA LYS A 41 -8.74 7.43 -1.53
C LYS A 41 -8.31 6.28 -0.62
N THR A 42 -8.11 6.55 0.67
CA THR A 42 -7.73 5.53 1.67
C THR A 42 -8.86 4.51 1.87
N MET A 43 -10.11 4.99 1.92
CA MET A 43 -11.30 4.14 2.04
C MET A 43 -11.47 3.18 0.85
N LEU A 44 -10.97 3.54 -0.33
CA LEU A 44 -10.98 2.62 -1.47
C LEU A 44 -10.21 1.33 -1.19
N ALA A 45 -9.03 1.43 -0.58
CA ALA A 45 -8.23 0.25 -0.25
C ALA A 45 -8.94 -0.66 0.76
N GLU A 46 -9.62 -0.07 1.75
CA GLU A 46 -10.46 -0.80 2.70
C GLU A 46 -11.62 -1.50 1.99
N ALA A 47 -12.31 -0.79 1.08
CA ALA A 47 -13.41 -1.34 0.31
C ALA A 47 -12.98 -2.49 -0.62
N VAL A 48 -11.82 -2.38 -1.25
CA VAL A 48 -11.25 -3.45 -2.10
C VAL A 48 -10.88 -4.67 -1.24
N ALA A 49 -10.26 -4.44 -0.07
CA ALA A 49 -9.89 -5.50 0.85
C ALA A 49 -11.12 -6.26 1.38
N GLU A 50 -12.16 -5.53 1.78
CA GLU A 50 -13.44 -6.10 2.22
C GLU A 50 -14.10 -6.91 1.10
N ALA A 51 -14.24 -6.32 -0.09
CA ALA A 51 -14.92 -6.96 -1.21
C ALA A 51 -14.22 -8.25 -1.70
N LEU A 52 -12.89 -8.30 -1.60
CA LEU A 52 -12.09 -9.45 -2.01
C LEU A 52 -11.80 -10.43 -0.85
N GLY A 53 -12.21 -10.10 0.38
CA GLY A 53 -11.93 -10.91 1.57
C GLY A 53 -10.42 -11.03 1.87
N LYS A 54 -9.65 -9.97 1.61
CA LYS A 54 -8.19 -9.97 1.77
C LYS A 54 -7.76 -9.08 2.93
N LYS A 55 -6.64 -9.44 3.57
CA LYS A 55 -6.01 -8.62 4.60
C LYS A 55 -5.49 -7.32 3.97
N LEU A 56 -5.74 -6.20 4.62
CA LEU A 56 -5.18 -4.89 4.29
C LEU A 56 -3.95 -4.61 5.14
N ILE A 57 -2.85 -4.25 4.49
CA ILE A 57 -1.64 -3.73 5.13
C ILE A 57 -1.51 -2.27 4.70
N ILE A 58 -1.43 -1.35 5.67
CA ILE A 58 -1.34 0.09 5.42
C ILE A 58 0.06 0.59 5.76
N TRP A 59 0.68 1.25 4.80
CA TRP A 59 1.92 1.99 4.98
C TRP A 59 1.66 3.48 4.75
N SER A 60 1.49 4.22 5.85
CA SER A 60 1.32 5.68 5.81
C SER A 60 2.68 6.36 5.66
N VAL A 61 2.86 7.04 4.54
CA VAL A 61 4.10 7.74 4.21
C VAL A 61 4.14 9.09 4.91
N LYS A 62 5.30 9.44 5.46
CA LYS A 62 5.58 10.73 6.11
C LYS A 62 6.75 11.41 5.38
N SER A 63 6.96 12.69 5.64
CA SER A 63 8.08 13.45 5.07
C SER A 63 9.46 12.85 5.39
N THR A 64 9.58 12.12 6.48
CA THR A 64 10.83 11.45 6.91
C THR A 64 10.92 9.99 6.46
N THR A 65 9.87 9.44 5.84
CA THR A 65 9.84 8.03 5.41
C THR A 65 10.82 7.79 4.27
N LYS A 66 11.62 6.74 4.41
CA LYS A 66 12.53 6.23 3.37
C LYS A 66 12.00 4.93 2.81
N ALA A 67 12.33 4.61 1.56
CA ALA A 67 11.93 3.36 0.90
C ALA A 67 12.37 2.13 1.71
N GLN A 68 13.58 2.17 2.28
CA GLN A 68 14.12 1.11 3.14
C GLN A 68 13.22 0.80 4.34
N ASP A 69 12.57 1.80 4.93
CA ASP A 69 11.70 1.61 6.11
C ASP A 69 10.50 0.71 5.81
N GLY A 70 10.06 0.67 4.57
CA GLY A 70 8.99 -0.22 4.12
C GLY A 70 9.44 -1.66 3.93
N LEU A 71 10.73 -1.90 3.72
CA LEU A 71 11.29 -3.22 3.49
C LEU A 71 11.58 -3.90 4.82
N TYR A 72 12.56 -3.41 5.54
CA TYR A 72 12.93 -3.87 6.88
C TYR A 72 13.78 -2.83 7.60
N VAL A 73 13.87 -3.00 8.91
CA VAL A 73 14.80 -2.27 9.78
C VAL A 73 15.64 -3.29 10.54
N TYR A 74 16.96 -3.08 10.53
CA TYR A 74 17.87 -3.89 11.35
C TYR A 74 18.11 -3.22 12.69
N ASP A 75 17.69 -3.89 13.80
CA ASP A 75 17.79 -3.37 15.15
C ASP A 75 19.21 -3.54 15.73
N THR A 76 20.12 -2.70 15.26
CA THR A 76 21.51 -2.68 15.71
C THR A 76 21.64 -2.37 17.20
N VAL A 77 20.74 -1.53 17.72
CA VAL A 77 20.77 -1.11 19.15
C VAL A 77 20.44 -2.30 20.05
N GLN A 78 19.36 -3.03 19.72
CA GLN A 78 18.98 -4.23 20.48
C GLN A 78 20.08 -5.30 20.41
N ARG A 79 20.65 -5.53 19.23
CA ARG A 79 21.75 -6.48 19.07
C ARG A 79 22.98 -6.12 19.91
N LEU A 80 23.36 -4.85 19.91
CA LEU A 80 24.48 -4.37 20.72
C LEU A 80 24.20 -4.56 22.22
N TYR A 81 23.00 -4.24 22.66
CA TYR A 81 22.57 -4.45 24.05
C TYR A 81 22.65 -5.92 24.42
N ASP A 82 22.06 -6.81 23.64
CA ASP A 82 22.08 -8.26 23.89
C ASP A 82 23.52 -8.83 23.93
N SER A 83 24.41 -8.32 23.07
CA SER A 83 25.81 -8.73 23.05
C SER A 83 26.60 -8.32 24.29
N GLN A 84 26.25 -7.18 24.90
CA GLN A 84 26.94 -6.67 26.09
C GLN A 84 26.41 -7.29 27.38
N PHE A 85 25.12 -7.62 27.43
CA PHE A 85 24.45 -8.07 28.64
C PHE A 85 24.07 -9.55 28.64
N GLY A 86 24.59 -10.33 27.68
CA GLY A 86 24.43 -11.79 27.65
C GLY A 86 23.04 -12.27 27.22
N GLY A 87 22.41 -11.53 26.28
CA GLY A 87 21.17 -11.98 25.65
C GLY A 87 21.31 -13.32 24.94
N GLU A 88 20.32 -14.21 25.07
CA GLU A 88 20.28 -15.45 24.33
C GLU A 88 20.05 -15.19 22.82
N GLY A 89 20.78 -15.91 21.97
CA GLY A 89 20.59 -15.87 20.51
C GLY A 89 21.16 -14.62 19.82
N VAL A 90 22.22 -14.01 20.37
CA VAL A 90 22.93 -12.86 19.75
C VAL A 90 23.50 -13.19 18.36
N ASP A 91 23.84 -14.44 18.13
CA ASP A 91 24.38 -14.94 16.86
C ASP A 91 23.28 -15.15 15.80
N ASP A 92 22.02 -15.17 16.20
CA ASP A 92 20.85 -15.23 15.32
C ASP A 92 20.54 -13.83 14.79
N ILE A 93 21.11 -13.51 13.63
CA ILE A 93 20.96 -12.19 13.00
C ILE A 93 19.52 -11.90 12.60
N GLU A 94 18.74 -12.92 12.22
CA GLU A 94 17.35 -12.78 11.79
C GLU A 94 16.46 -12.20 12.89
N LYS A 95 16.76 -12.50 14.16
CA LYS A 95 16.06 -11.97 15.34
C LYS A 95 15.99 -10.43 15.36
N TYR A 96 16.99 -9.77 14.76
CA TYR A 96 17.11 -8.32 14.75
C TYR A 96 16.60 -7.68 13.45
N VAL A 97 16.15 -8.49 12.50
CA VAL A 97 15.51 -7.99 11.27
C VAL A 97 14.01 -7.82 11.53
N LYS A 98 13.54 -6.58 11.49
CA LYS A 98 12.13 -6.24 11.65
C LYS A 98 11.57 -5.81 10.30
N LEU A 99 10.62 -6.58 9.77
CA LEU A 99 10.00 -6.27 8.47
C LEU A 99 9.20 -4.97 8.55
N GLY A 100 9.35 -4.13 7.53
CA GLY A 100 8.47 -3.00 7.25
C GLY A 100 7.19 -3.47 6.55
N LYS A 101 6.31 -2.54 6.21
CA LYS A 101 4.98 -2.88 5.66
C LYS A 101 5.03 -3.56 4.29
N LEU A 102 5.98 -3.19 3.44
CA LEU A 102 6.24 -3.87 2.17
C LEU A 102 6.81 -5.26 2.40
N GLY A 103 7.76 -5.40 3.35
CA GLY A 103 8.29 -6.69 3.76
C GLY A 103 7.22 -7.63 4.32
N GLU A 104 6.32 -7.12 5.19
CA GLU A 104 5.16 -7.87 5.70
C GLU A 104 4.26 -8.35 4.53
N ALA A 105 4.02 -7.50 3.53
CA ALA A 105 3.20 -7.85 2.39
C ALA A 105 3.84 -8.93 1.52
N PHE A 106 5.17 -8.93 1.37
CA PHE A 106 5.89 -9.94 0.57
C PHE A 106 5.96 -11.29 1.29
N THR A 107 6.05 -11.30 2.61
CA THR A 107 6.15 -12.54 3.40
C THR A 107 4.80 -13.13 3.79
N ALA A 108 3.69 -12.46 3.46
CA ALA A 108 2.36 -12.95 3.75
C ALA A 108 2.07 -14.26 2.99
N ASP A 109 1.44 -15.24 3.66
CA ASP A 109 1.11 -16.53 3.07
C ASP A 109 -0.01 -16.40 2.04
N ASP A 110 -0.99 -15.53 2.30
CA ASP A 110 -2.08 -15.23 1.39
C ASP A 110 -1.83 -13.90 0.67
N GLN A 111 -2.45 -13.73 -0.50
CA GLN A 111 -2.41 -12.46 -1.23
C GLN A 111 -3.10 -11.36 -0.41
N VAL A 112 -2.38 -10.29 -0.13
CA VAL A 112 -2.84 -9.13 0.62
C VAL A 112 -3.07 -7.91 -0.27
N ILE A 113 -3.82 -6.93 0.24
CA ILE A 113 -3.85 -5.57 -0.29
C ILE A 113 -2.79 -4.77 0.46
N LEU A 114 -1.88 -4.12 -0.26
CA LEU A 114 -0.92 -3.17 0.29
C LEU A 114 -1.33 -1.76 -0.11
N LEU A 115 -1.65 -0.93 0.86
CA LEU A 115 -1.87 0.50 0.67
C LEU A 115 -0.61 1.27 1.01
N ILE A 116 -0.03 1.98 0.03
CA ILE A 116 0.99 3.00 0.25
C ILE A 116 0.29 4.35 0.22
N ASP A 117 0.02 4.88 1.42
CA ASP A 117 -0.84 6.06 1.59
C ASP A 117 -0.02 7.35 1.59
N GLU A 118 -0.47 8.33 0.78
CA GLU A 118 0.11 9.66 0.68
C GLU A 118 1.59 9.67 0.23
N ILE A 119 1.89 8.96 -0.87
CA ILE A 119 3.26 8.77 -1.39
C ILE A 119 3.99 10.09 -1.64
N ASP A 120 3.27 11.16 -1.97
CA ASP A 120 3.79 12.49 -2.27
C ASP A 120 4.21 13.29 -1.02
N LYS A 121 4.00 12.77 0.20
CA LYS A 121 4.55 13.39 1.41
C LYS A 121 6.06 13.20 1.57
N ALA A 122 6.60 12.08 1.09
CA ALA A 122 8.03 11.80 1.14
C ALA A 122 8.84 12.67 0.16
N ASP A 123 10.14 12.48 0.15
CA ASP A 123 11.03 13.14 -0.80
C ASP A 123 10.75 12.66 -2.24
N LEU A 124 11.16 13.47 -3.24
CA LEU A 124 10.94 13.19 -4.66
C LEU A 124 11.55 11.87 -5.13
N GLU A 125 12.64 11.44 -4.52
CA GLU A 125 13.32 10.18 -4.86
C GLU A 125 12.59 8.94 -4.32
N PHE A 126 11.81 9.08 -3.27
CA PHE A 126 11.13 7.96 -2.59
C PHE A 126 10.33 7.05 -3.54
N PRO A 127 9.50 7.56 -4.47
CA PRO A 127 8.78 6.69 -5.39
C PRO A 127 9.72 5.92 -6.32
N ASN A 128 10.80 6.54 -6.77
CA ASN A 128 11.80 5.89 -7.63
C ASN A 128 12.58 4.80 -6.88
N ASP A 129 12.88 5.04 -5.60
CA ASP A 129 13.58 4.07 -4.76
C ASP A 129 12.79 2.79 -4.51
N LEU A 130 11.45 2.84 -4.67
CA LEU A 130 10.57 1.67 -4.56
C LEU A 130 10.35 0.92 -5.88
N LEU A 131 10.79 1.48 -7.01
CA LEU A 131 10.46 0.92 -8.33
C LEU A 131 10.95 -0.51 -8.50
N TRP A 132 12.17 -0.78 -8.05
CA TRP A 132 12.78 -2.08 -8.23
C TRP A 132 12.04 -3.16 -7.45
N GLU A 133 11.72 -2.91 -6.19
CA GLU A 133 11.01 -3.82 -5.31
C GLU A 133 9.57 -4.06 -5.78
N LEU A 134 8.88 -3.00 -6.23
CA LEU A 134 7.52 -3.11 -6.75
C LEU A 134 7.45 -3.85 -8.11
N ASP A 135 8.49 -3.74 -8.94
CA ASP A 135 8.56 -4.47 -10.20
C ASP A 135 8.91 -5.94 -9.98
N ARG A 136 9.95 -6.20 -9.20
CA ARG A 136 10.50 -7.54 -8.95
C ARG A 136 9.78 -8.31 -7.87
N MET A 137 9.11 -7.61 -6.95
CA MET A 137 8.49 -8.19 -5.76
C MET A 137 9.49 -8.96 -4.91
N GLU A 138 10.68 -8.41 -4.76
CA GLU A 138 11.77 -8.95 -3.95
C GLU A 138 12.67 -7.83 -3.41
N PHE A 139 13.37 -8.10 -2.32
CA PHE A 139 14.41 -7.23 -1.78
C PHE A 139 15.48 -8.07 -1.08
N TYR A 140 16.68 -7.51 -1.00
CA TYR A 140 17.83 -8.17 -0.38
C TYR A 140 18.10 -7.61 1.01
N ILE A 141 18.40 -8.51 1.97
CA ILE A 141 18.79 -8.19 3.34
C ILE A 141 20.30 -8.47 3.48
N PRO A 142 21.17 -7.45 3.46
CA PRO A 142 22.62 -7.63 3.55
C PRO A 142 23.09 -8.34 4.83
N GLU A 143 22.41 -8.10 5.94
CA GLU A 143 22.77 -8.63 7.26
C GLU A 143 22.63 -10.15 7.31
N THR A 144 21.58 -10.71 6.73
CA THR A 144 21.33 -12.16 6.64
C THR A 144 21.85 -12.77 5.35
N LYS A 145 22.18 -11.91 4.34
CA LYS A 145 22.57 -12.31 2.97
C LYS A 145 21.45 -13.06 2.24
N GLU A 146 20.22 -12.77 2.57
CA GLU A 146 19.04 -13.42 1.98
C GLU A 146 18.27 -12.47 1.08
N THR A 147 17.61 -13.04 0.07
CA THR A 147 16.64 -12.35 -0.76
C THR A 147 15.23 -12.76 -0.32
N VAL A 148 14.46 -11.80 0.11
CA VAL A 148 13.03 -11.98 0.40
C VAL A 148 12.25 -11.77 -0.90
N GLN A 149 11.58 -12.83 -1.36
CA GLN A 149 10.71 -12.78 -2.54
C GLN A 149 9.26 -12.89 -2.11
N ALA A 150 8.38 -12.16 -2.76
CA ALA A 150 6.95 -12.20 -2.47
C ALA A 150 6.39 -13.61 -2.69
N ARG A 151 5.84 -14.23 -1.63
CA ARG A 151 5.17 -15.53 -1.71
C ARG A 151 3.92 -15.46 -2.58
N GLN A 152 3.16 -14.40 -2.40
CA GLN A 152 2.01 -14.02 -3.21
C GLN A 152 2.16 -12.56 -3.61
N ARG A 153 2.01 -12.24 -4.91
CA ARG A 153 2.09 -10.86 -5.37
C ARG A 153 0.97 -10.04 -4.74
N PRO A 154 1.26 -9.03 -3.88
CA PRO A 154 0.23 -8.19 -3.29
C PRO A 154 -0.47 -7.35 -4.36
N ILE A 155 -1.73 -7.00 -4.12
CA ILE A 155 -2.41 -5.95 -4.86
C ILE A 155 -1.99 -4.63 -4.23
N VAL A 156 -1.29 -3.79 -4.99
CA VAL A 156 -0.73 -2.52 -4.48
C VAL A 156 -1.62 -1.36 -4.89
N ILE A 157 -2.11 -0.62 -3.91
CA ILE A 157 -2.85 0.63 -4.08
C ILE A 157 -1.99 1.74 -3.49
N ILE A 158 -1.82 2.82 -4.25
CA ILE A 158 -1.00 3.97 -3.88
C ILE A 158 -1.87 5.20 -3.94
N THR A 159 -1.83 6.05 -2.92
CA THR A 159 -2.57 7.31 -2.92
C THR A 159 -1.64 8.51 -2.97
N SER A 160 -2.13 9.59 -3.58
CA SER A 160 -1.46 10.88 -3.64
C SER A 160 -2.50 12.01 -3.55
N ASN A 161 -2.21 13.01 -2.75
CA ASN A 161 -3.02 14.24 -2.65
C ASN A 161 -2.69 15.26 -3.76
N ALA A 162 -1.82 14.91 -4.70
CA ALA A 162 -1.35 15.76 -5.78
C ALA A 162 -0.60 17.02 -5.28
N GLU A 163 -0.04 16.97 -4.06
CA GLU A 163 0.77 18.07 -3.50
C GLU A 163 2.11 18.21 -4.22
N LYS A 164 2.66 17.11 -4.70
CA LYS A 164 3.90 17.05 -5.48
C LYS A 164 3.71 16.22 -6.75
N GLU A 165 4.45 16.56 -7.79
CA GLU A 165 4.52 15.73 -8.98
C GLU A 165 5.33 14.45 -8.70
N LEU A 166 4.82 13.32 -9.18
CA LEU A 166 5.51 12.05 -9.09
C LEU A 166 6.38 11.83 -10.33
N PRO A 167 7.53 11.15 -10.20
CA PRO A 167 8.43 10.92 -11.32
C PRO A 167 7.76 10.15 -12.46
N ASP A 168 8.03 10.53 -13.71
CA ASP A 168 7.49 9.87 -14.92
C ASP A 168 7.78 8.37 -14.95
N ALA A 169 8.96 7.95 -14.50
CA ALA A 169 9.35 6.55 -14.44
C ALA A 169 8.41 5.74 -13.53
N PHE A 170 7.96 6.35 -12.42
CA PHE A 170 7.00 5.75 -11.51
C PHE A 170 5.60 5.71 -12.11
N LEU A 171 5.14 6.83 -12.70
CA LEU A 171 3.81 6.94 -13.30
C LEU A 171 3.58 5.89 -14.39
N ARG A 172 4.56 5.65 -15.25
CA ARG A 172 4.48 4.64 -16.34
C ARG A 172 4.31 3.19 -15.86
N ARG A 173 4.64 2.91 -14.60
CA ARG A 173 4.51 1.57 -14.01
C ARG A 173 3.16 1.35 -13.32
N CYS A 174 2.40 2.42 -13.12
CA CYS A 174 1.12 2.36 -12.45
C CYS A 174 -0.06 2.37 -13.44
N VAL A 175 -1.18 1.78 -13.03
CA VAL A 175 -2.49 2.15 -13.56
C VAL A 175 -2.91 3.39 -12.79
N PHE A 176 -3.34 4.42 -13.51
CA PHE A 176 -3.66 5.72 -12.93
C PHE A 176 -5.16 6.00 -12.95
N HIS A 177 -5.67 6.54 -11.86
CA HIS A 177 -7.03 7.08 -11.79
C HIS A 177 -7.05 8.34 -10.92
N TYR A 178 -7.80 9.35 -11.36
CA TYR A 178 -8.04 10.57 -10.60
C TYR A 178 -9.44 10.55 -10.03
N ILE A 179 -9.59 10.73 -8.71
CA ILE A 179 -10.88 10.88 -8.05
C ILE A 179 -11.17 12.37 -7.94
N GLU A 180 -12.18 12.81 -8.66
CA GLU A 180 -12.68 14.17 -8.54
C GLU A 180 -13.51 14.33 -7.25
N PHE A 181 -13.55 15.55 -6.73
CA PHE A 181 -14.45 15.85 -5.62
C PHE A 181 -15.89 15.66 -6.11
N PRO A 182 -16.75 14.96 -5.36
CA PRO A 182 -18.10 14.68 -5.83
C PRO A 182 -18.88 15.98 -6.06
N GLU A 183 -19.56 16.08 -7.20
CA GLU A 183 -20.47 17.19 -7.48
C GLU A 183 -21.66 17.18 -6.49
N GLN A 184 -22.33 18.32 -6.33
CA GLN A 184 -23.44 18.48 -5.37
C GLN A 184 -24.54 17.40 -5.50
N GLU A 185 -24.74 16.89 -6.70
CA GLU A 185 -25.76 15.88 -6.98
C GLU A 185 -25.31 14.49 -6.45
N GLN A 186 -24.03 14.15 -6.56
CA GLN A 186 -23.43 12.95 -6.00
C GLN A 186 -23.36 13.00 -4.47
N ILE A 187 -23.14 14.19 -3.89
CA ILE A 187 -23.17 14.39 -2.43
C ILE A 187 -24.58 14.08 -1.88
N ARG A 188 -25.64 14.54 -2.56
CA ARG A 188 -27.01 14.23 -2.16
C ARG A 188 -27.34 12.75 -2.25
N GLU A 189 -26.77 12.04 -3.20
CA GLU A 189 -26.94 10.59 -3.33
C GLU A 189 -26.18 9.84 -2.23
N LEU A 190 -24.98 10.29 -1.88
CA LEU A 190 -24.22 9.80 -0.73
C LEU A 190 -24.95 10.04 0.59
N GLU A 191 -25.52 11.24 0.79
CA GLU A 191 -26.35 11.55 1.97
C GLU A 191 -27.56 10.63 2.08
N ARG A 192 -28.23 10.33 0.97
CA ARG A 192 -29.37 9.37 0.96
C ARG A 192 -28.94 7.98 1.37
N VAL A 193 -27.79 7.50 0.87
CA VAL A 193 -27.24 6.18 1.22
C VAL A 193 -26.85 6.11 2.70
N ILE A 194 -26.27 7.20 3.24
CA ILE A 194 -25.90 7.30 4.65
C ILE A 194 -27.15 7.37 5.55
N LEU A 195 -28.14 8.19 5.19
CA LEU A 195 -29.37 8.34 5.95
C LEU A 195 -30.20 7.04 5.99
N LEU A 196 -30.26 6.28 4.91
CA LEU A 196 -30.91 4.97 4.88
C LEU A 196 -30.23 3.93 5.79
N LYS A 197 -28.92 4.08 6.04
CA LYS A 197 -28.17 3.18 6.95
C LYS A 197 -28.28 3.54 8.44
N VAL A 198 -28.70 4.77 8.76
CA VAL A 198 -28.87 5.23 10.16
C VAL A 198 -30.26 4.92 10.68
N ILE A 199 -31.20 4.56 9.78
CA ILE A 199 -32.62 4.30 10.11
C ILE A 199 -32.93 2.79 10.24
N ASP A 200 -32.02 1.91 9.78
CA ASP A 200 -32.05 0.46 10.01
C ASP A 200 -31.13 0.09 11.21
#